data_e403528de092abeae86f37d35846e607
#
_entry.id   e403528de092abeae86f37d35846e607
#
_cell.length_a   1.000
_cell.length_b   1.000
_cell.length_c   1.000
_cell.angle_alpha   90.00
_cell.angle_beta   90.00
_cell.angle_gamma   90.00
#
_symmetry.space_group_name_H-M   'P 1'
#
loop_
_entity.id
_entity.type
_entity.pdbx_description
1 polymer ?
#
loop_
_entity_poly.entity_id
_entity_poly.type
_entity_poly.pdbx_seq_one_letter_code
_entity_poly.pdbx_strand_id
1 'polypeptide(L)'
;MMITLEYKLKGKQAQYRVINDMIRTAQSIRNKALRYWMDNQNVKLSDLYKHCAILACEFEWAGKLNSMARQASAERAIFAVQRFFANCKAKKPVKKGYPQFKKNSRSVEYKTSGWKLSSNKRRLAFTDGFAAGTFKLVGSRDLHFYAPDEIKRVRVAKKADGYYVQLCVNVKRTEEISPAGKAIGIDVGLNHFLTDSNGDTVPNPRYLCKSEKALCRLQRKVSKKKKGSSNRNSAINKLGRKHLKVSRQRKDFAIKMALCVVKSSDFVQK
;
A
#
# COMPACT_ATOMS: atom_id res chain seq x y z
N MET A 1 1.44 -10.69 15.60
CA MET A 1 1.90 -10.56 14.20
C MET A 1 0.98 -9.60 13.46
N MET A 2 1.53 -8.71 12.58
CA MET A 2 0.71 -7.79 11.77
C MET A 2 0.56 -8.33 10.35
N ILE A 3 -0.66 -8.57 9.93
CA ILE A 3 -0.98 -8.98 8.55
C ILE A 3 -1.73 -7.86 7.82
N THR A 4 -1.60 -7.82 6.50
CA THR A 4 -2.31 -6.85 5.66
C THR A 4 -3.27 -7.57 4.72
N LEU A 5 -4.57 -7.30 4.89
CA LEU A 5 -5.63 -7.80 4.03
C LEU A 5 -6.02 -6.72 3.03
N GLU A 6 -6.08 -7.06 1.75
CA GLU A 6 -6.39 -6.10 0.69
C GLU A 6 -7.70 -6.45 -0.01
N TYR A 7 -8.61 -5.47 -0.10
CA TYR A 7 -9.89 -5.58 -0.80
C TYR A 7 -10.04 -4.45 -1.81
N LYS A 8 -10.67 -4.73 -2.94
CA LYS A 8 -11.07 -3.70 -3.89
C LYS A 8 -12.32 -3.00 -3.39
N LEU A 9 -12.31 -1.66 -3.40
CA LEU A 9 -13.49 -0.87 -3.07
C LEU A 9 -14.40 -0.76 -4.30
N LYS A 10 -15.65 -1.22 -4.16
CA LYS A 10 -16.69 -1.04 -5.19
C LYS A 10 -17.71 -0.02 -4.71
N GLY A 11 -17.84 1.08 -5.44
CA GLY A 11 -18.73 2.20 -5.16
C GLY A 11 -19.12 2.95 -6.43
N LYS A 12 -19.78 4.10 -6.29
CA LYS A 12 -20.18 4.99 -7.38
C LYS A 12 -19.01 5.90 -7.81
N GLN A 13 -19.07 6.44 -9.03
CA GLN A 13 -18.02 7.34 -9.55
C GLN A 13 -17.85 8.62 -8.69
N ALA A 14 -18.94 9.18 -8.17
CA ALA A 14 -18.88 10.31 -7.26
C ALA A 14 -18.07 9.99 -5.99
N GLN A 15 -18.29 8.83 -5.38
CA GLN A 15 -17.53 8.38 -4.21
C GLN A 15 -16.03 8.26 -4.48
N TYR A 16 -15.63 7.81 -5.68
CA TYR A 16 -14.21 7.76 -6.06
C TYR A 16 -13.57 9.14 -6.24
N ARG A 17 -14.35 10.17 -6.63
CA ARG A 17 -13.88 11.56 -6.65
C ARG A 17 -13.58 12.03 -5.23
N VAL A 18 -14.48 11.75 -4.29
CA VAL A 18 -14.29 12.06 -2.87
C VAL A 18 -13.03 11.37 -2.31
N ILE A 19 -12.80 10.09 -2.62
CA ILE A 19 -11.54 9.42 -2.20
C ILE A 19 -10.30 10.13 -2.77
N ASN A 20 -10.35 10.66 -4.00
CA ASN A 20 -9.22 11.44 -4.52
C ASN A 20 -8.99 12.71 -3.69
N ASP A 21 -10.04 13.37 -3.23
CA ASP A 21 -9.92 14.58 -2.42
C ASP A 21 -9.38 14.24 -1.02
N MET A 22 -9.82 13.15 -0.42
CA MET A 22 -9.22 12.62 0.83
C MET A 22 -7.70 12.37 0.67
N ILE A 23 -7.28 11.75 -0.45
CA ILE A 23 -5.86 11.48 -0.74
C ILE A 23 -5.08 12.79 -0.95
N ARG A 24 -5.65 13.77 -1.65
CA ARG A 24 -5.04 15.10 -1.87
C ARG A 24 -4.86 15.85 -0.56
N THR A 25 -5.90 15.84 0.28
CA THR A 25 -5.87 16.47 1.62
C THR A 25 -4.79 15.83 2.49
N ALA A 26 -4.73 14.50 2.56
CA ALA A 26 -3.67 13.79 3.29
C ALA A 26 -2.27 14.13 2.75
N GLN A 27 -2.12 14.30 1.44
CA GLN A 27 -0.85 14.76 0.85
C GLN A 27 -0.49 16.17 1.28
N SER A 28 -1.45 17.09 1.25
CA SER A 28 -1.24 18.50 1.64
C SER A 28 -0.83 18.59 3.11
N ILE A 29 -1.52 17.89 4.00
CA ILE A 29 -1.18 17.83 5.43
C ILE A 29 0.22 17.25 5.64
N ARG A 30 0.58 16.16 4.97
CA ARG A 30 1.93 15.60 5.02
C ARG A 30 2.98 16.63 4.59
N ASN A 31 2.71 17.37 3.53
CA ASN A 31 3.66 18.37 3.03
C ASN A 31 3.76 19.58 3.97
N LYS A 32 2.65 20.05 4.54
CA LYS A 32 2.65 21.10 5.58
C LYS A 32 3.40 20.64 6.84
N ALA A 33 3.20 19.42 7.29
CA ALA A 33 3.95 18.84 8.41
C ALA A 33 5.46 18.75 8.12
N LEU A 34 5.84 18.37 6.89
CA LEU A 34 7.26 18.38 6.49
C LEU A 34 7.83 19.80 6.42
N ARG A 35 7.06 20.77 5.93
CA ARG A 35 7.45 22.18 5.90
C ARG A 35 7.65 22.72 7.32
N TYR A 36 6.70 22.47 8.21
CA TYR A 36 6.81 22.86 9.62
C TYR A 36 8.08 22.31 10.27
N TRP A 37 8.42 21.03 9.98
CA TRP A 37 9.67 20.44 10.46
C TRP A 37 10.92 21.12 9.87
N MET A 38 10.88 21.57 8.60
CA MET A 38 12.01 22.25 7.95
C MET A 38 12.23 23.67 8.49
N ASP A 39 11.16 24.34 8.87
CA ASP A 39 11.18 25.74 9.34
C ASP A 39 11.46 25.88 10.84
N ASN A 40 11.33 24.79 11.60
CA ASN A 40 11.50 24.80 13.06
C ASN A 40 12.55 23.78 13.51
N GLN A 41 13.30 24.13 14.58
CA GLN A 41 14.30 23.24 15.17
C GLN A 41 13.66 22.28 16.19
N ASN A 42 14.27 21.11 16.39
CA ASN A 42 13.92 20.14 17.42
C ASN A 42 12.45 19.67 17.42
N VAL A 43 11.78 19.69 16.26
CA VAL A 43 10.39 19.29 16.12
C VAL A 43 10.21 17.79 16.41
N LYS A 44 9.38 17.49 17.42
CA LYS A 44 8.96 16.14 17.79
C LYS A 44 7.66 15.74 17.06
N LEU A 45 7.31 14.48 17.14
CA LEU A 45 6.05 13.98 16.56
C LEU A 45 4.81 14.62 17.23
N SER A 46 4.87 14.88 18.54
CA SER A 46 3.81 15.59 19.28
C SER A 46 3.51 16.98 18.70
N ASP A 47 4.55 17.70 18.29
CA ASP A 47 4.40 19.06 17.74
C ASP A 47 3.74 19.02 16.36
N LEU A 48 4.06 17.99 15.56
CA LEU A 48 3.38 17.76 14.30
C LEU A 48 1.89 17.39 14.49
N TYR A 49 1.54 16.71 15.59
CA TYR A 49 0.14 16.44 15.91
C TYR A 49 -0.61 17.71 16.30
N LYS A 50 0.00 18.59 17.14
CA LYS A 50 -0.52 19.91 17.46
C LYS A 50 -0.69 20.76 16.20
N HIS A 51 0.31 20.78 15.33
CA HIS A 51 0.23 21.46 14.03
C HIS A 51 -0.91 20.91 13.15
N CYS A 52 -1.19 19.61 13.16
CA CYS A 52 -2.35 19.06 12.48
C CYS A 52 -3.69 19.53 13.02
N ALA A 53 -3.78 19.83 14.33
CA ALA A 53 -4.98 20.42 14.94
C ALA A 53 -5.14 21.87 14.52
N ILE A 54 -4.06 22.68 14.55
CA ILE A 54 -4.05 24.07 14.07
C ILE A 54 -4.50 24.12 12.60
N LEU A 55 -3.93 23.29 11.73
CA LEU A 55 -4.33 23.22 10.33
C LEU A 55 -5.83 22.89 10.13
N ALA A 56 -6.42 22.11 11.03
CA ALA A 56 -7.84 21.80 10.95
C ALA A 56 -8.75 22.95 11.36
N CYS A 57 -8.28 23.84 12.24
CA CYS A 57 -8.98 25.08 12.60
C CYS A 57 -8.83 26.14 11.52
N GLU A 58 -7.63 26.31 10.98
CA GLU A 58 -7.34 27.33 9.96
C GLU A 58 -7.95 27.01 8.59
N PHE A 59 -8.02 25.74 8.22
CA PHE A 59 -8.43 25.30 6.88
C PHE A 59 -9.58 24.30 6.94
N GLU A 60 -10.74 24.68 6.48
CA GLU A 60 -11.93 23.81 6.38
C GLU A 60 -11.64 22.48 5.66
N TRP A 61 -10.87 22.53 4.56
CA TRP A 61 -10.50 21.31 3.82
C TRP A 61 -9.67 20.34 4.64
N ALA A 62 -8.83 20.83 5.57
CA ALA A 62 -8.06 19.98 6.47
C ALA A 62 -8.93 19.42 7.61
N GLY A 63 -9.89 20.23 8.09
CA GLY A 63 -10.87 19.83 9.09
C GLY A 63 -11.77 18.68 8.63
N LYS A 64 -12.12 18.61 7.33
CA LYS A 64 -12.89 17.48 6.75
C LYS A 64 -12.22 16.12 6.90
N LEU A 65 -10.88 16.05 6.91
CA LEU A 65 -10.18 14.79 7.11
C LEU A 65 -10.15 14.41 8.60
N ASN A 66 -10.45 13.16 8.90
CA ASN A 66 -10.42 12.64 10.27
C ASN A 66 -9.08 12.93 10.97
N SER A 67 -9.12 13.26 12.28
CA SER A 67 -7.94 13.61 13.09
C SER A 67 -6.85 12.54 13.03
N MET A 68 -7.21 11.27 13.16
CA MET A 68 -6.26 10.15 13.09
C MET A 68 -5.62 10.01 11.69
N ALA A 69 -6.34 10.37 10.63
CA ALA A 69 -5.78 10.37 9.27
C ALA A 69 -4.83 11.57 9.05
N ARG A 70 -5.12 12.74 9.68
CA ARG A 70 -4.20 13.87 9.71
C ARG A 70 -2.89 13.49 10.42
N GLN A 71 -2.99 12.89 11.61
CA GLN A 71 -1.83 12.40 12.35
C GLN A 71 -1.02 11.35 11.57
N ALA A 72 -1.68 10.38 10.94
CA ALA A 72 -1.01 9.38 10.09
C ALA A 72 -0.28 10.03 8.89
N SER A 73 -0.79 11.16 8.39
CA SER A 73 -0.12 11.93 7.34
C SER A 73 1.14 12.64 7.85
N ALA A 74 1.11 13.19 9.07
CA ALA A 74 2.26 13.78 9.74
C ALA A 74 3.32 12.72 10.09
N GLU A 75 2.91 11.54 10.57
CA GLU A 75 3.83 10.41 10.78
C GLU A 75 4.62 10.06 9.52
N ARG A 76 3.99 10.07 8.37
CA ARG A 76 4.68 9.81 7.10
C ARG A 76 5.73 10.87 6.75
N ALA A 77 5.58 12.10 7.24
CA ALA A 77 6.59 13.13 7.09
C ALA A 77 7.79 12.85 8.00
N ILE A 78 7.55 12.63 9.29
CA ILE A 78 8.63 12.40 10.26
C ILE A 78 9.38 11.09 9.99
N PHE A 79 8.70 10.03 9.54
CA PHE A 79 9.37 8.79 9.14
C PHE A 79 10.30 8.97 7.93
N ALA A 80 9.97 9.89 7.02
CA ALA A 80 10.89 10.21 5.92
C ALA A 80 12.14 10.93 6.44
N VAL A 81 11.98 11.82 7.43
CA VAL A 81 13.07 12.51 8.14
C VAL A 81 13.94 11.52 8.90
N GLN A 82 13.34 10.67 9.72
CA GLN A 82 14.06 9.64 10.49
C GLN A 82 14.86 8.70 9.59
N ARG A 83 14.27 8.31 8.45
CA ARG A 83 14.97 7.48 7.44
C ARG A 83 16.18 8.22 6.87
N PHE A 84 16.06 9.51 6.60
CA PHE A 84 17.18 10.32 6.14
C PHE A 84 18.33 10.32 7.16
N PHE A 85 18.03 10.59 8.43
CA PHE A 85 19.05 10.56 9.48
C PHE A 85 19.65 9.17 9.70
N ALA A 86 18.84 8.12 9.65
CA ALA A 86 19.32 6.74 9.71
C ALA A 86 20.29 6.43 8.55
N ASN A 87 19.96 6.87 7.33
CA ASN A 87 20.85 6.72 6.16
C ASN A 87 22.13 7.57 6.30
N CYS A 88 22.07 8.73 6.99
CA CYS A 88 23.26 9.53 7.27
C CYS A 88 24.22 8.84 8.25
N LYS A 89 23.67 8.19 9.28
CA LYS A 89 24.43 7.43 10.28
C LYS A 89 25.01 6.13 9.71
N ALA A 90 24.25 5.47 8.84
CA ALA A 90 24.71 4.26 8.15
C ALA A 90 25.82 4.65 7.17
N LYS A 91 27.07 4.20 7.41
CA LYS A 91 28.24 4.43 6.53
C LYS A 91 28.13 3.75 5.15
N LYS A 92 26.92 3.62 4.61
CA LYS A 92 26.67 2.99 3.32
C LYS A 92 26.90 4.00 2.19
N PRO A 93 27.50 3.61 1.06
CA PRO A 93 27.74 4.49 -0.10
C PRO A 93 26.46 4.78 -0.91
N VAL A 94 25.30 4.89 -0.23
CA VAL A 94 24.00 5.08 -0.86
C VAL A 94 23.57 6.54 -0.74
N LYS A 95 22.92 7.06 -1.75
CA LYS A 95 22.31 8.40 -1.75
C LYS A 95 21.38 8.57 -0.54
N LYS A 96 21.68 9.52 0.33
CA LYS A 96 21.03 9.70 1.64
C LYS A 96 19.55 10.05 1.56
N GLY A 97 19.08 10.68 0.45
CA GLY A 97 17.68 10.92 0.15
C GLY A 97 16.98 11.91 1.08
N TYR A 98 17.36 13.20 1.02
CA TYR A 98 16.70 14.25 1.79
C TYR A 98 15.17 14.25 1.58
N PRO A 99 14.35 14.43 2.64
CA PRO A 99 12.89 14.40 2.54
C PRO A 99 12.35 15.46 1.58
N GLN A 100 11.51 15.06 0.65
CA GLN A 100 10.91 15.93 -0.37
C GLN A 100 9.40 16.02 -0.25
N PHE A 101 8.83 17.13 -0.71
CA PHE A 101 7.38 17.28 -0.86
C PHE A 101 6.83 16.28 -1.87
N LYS A 102 5.71 15.65 -1.50
CA LYS A 102 5.02 14.73 -2.42
C LYS A 102 4.13 15.51 -3.38
N LYS A 103 4.25 15.20 -4.69
CA LYS A 103 3.41 15.79 -5.75
C LYS A 103 2.20 14.92 -6.09
N ASN A 104 2.35 13.60 -5.98
CA ASN A 104 1.35 12.61 -6.40
C ASN A 104 1.23 11.48 -5.38
N SER A 105 0.61 11.73 -4.25
CA SER A 105 0.26 10.66 -3.31
C SER A 105 -0.86 9.80 -3.88
N ARG A 106 -0.82 8.51 -3.57
CA ARG A 106 -1.81 7.53 -4.03
C ARG A 106 -2.55 6.86 -2.87
N SER A 107 -2.41 7.37 -1.66
CA SER A 107 -3.04 6.74 -0.50
C SER A 107 -3.29 7.72 0.63
N VAL A 108 -4.35 7.46 1.37
CA VAL A 108 -4.65 8.02 2.68
C VAL A 108 -4.74 6.89 3.70
N GLU A 109 -4.35 7.15 4.93
CA GLU A 109 -4.31 6.16 6.00
C GLU A 109 -5.06 6.68 7.21
N TYR A 110 -5.90 5.84 7.76
CA TYR A 110 -6.63 6.02 9.01
C TYR A 110 -6.04 5.08 10.05
N LYS A 111 -5.99 5.52 11.28
CA LYS A 111 -5.66 4.67 12.43
C LYS A 111 -6.93 3.96 12.92
N THR A 112 -7.29 4.18 14.16
CA THR A 112 -8.41 3.51 14.83
C THR A 112 -9.78 4.12 14.54
N SER A 113 -9.84 5.37 14.03
CA SER A 113 -11.09 6.08 13.76
C SER A 113 -11.17 6.65 12.34
N GLY A 114 -12.36 7.16 11.95
CA GLY A 114 -12.62 7.70 10.62
C GLY A 114 -13.19 6.70 9.64
N TRP A 115 -13.46 5.48 10.09
CA TRP A 115 -14.04 4.40 9.30
C TRP A 115 -14.89 3.47 10.18
N LYS A 116 -15.84 2.78 9.57
CA LYS A 116 -16.67 1.75 10.22
C LYS A 116 -16.87 0.57 9.26
N LEU A 117 -16.74 -0.65 9.77
CA LEU A 117 -17.14 -1.87 9.06
C LEU A 117 -18.61 -2.17 9.38
N SER A 118 -19.35 -2.65 8.37
CA SER A 118 -20.69 -3.22 8.60
C SER A 118 -20.62 -4.47 9.45
N SER A 119 -21.72 -4.83 10.11
CA SER A 119 -21.82 -6.06 10.93
C SER A 119 -21.44 -7.33 10.16
N ASN A 120 -21.83 -7.42 8.89
CA ASN A 120 -21.43 -8.53 8.02
C ASN A 120 -20.02 -8.38 7.41
N LYS A 121 -19.21 -7.41 7.85
CA LYS A 121 -17.82 -7.14 7.42
C LYS A 121 -17.58 -7.08 5.89
N ARG A 122 -18.65 -6.96 5.10
CA ARG A 122 -18.58 -6.87 3.63
C ARG A 122 -18.62 -5.44 3.10
N ARG A 123 -18.84 -4.45 3.96
CA ARG A 123 -18.89 -3.04 3.59
C ARG A 123 -18.05 -2.21 4.55
N LEU A 124 -17.41 -1.18 4.00
CA LEU A 124 -16.63 -0.19 4.74
C LEU A 124 -17.21 1.20 4.47
N ALA A 125 -17.52 1.94 5.52
CA ALA A 125 -17.93 3.34 5.46
C ALA A 125 -16.81 4.25 5.98
N PHE A 126 -16.64 5.43 5.39
CA PHE A 126 -15.80 6.49 5.91
C PHE A 126 -16.69 7.48 6.65
N THR A 127 -16.29 7.84 7.87
CA THR A 127 -17.09 8.67 8.81
C THR A 127 -16.47 10.05 9.04
N ASP A 128 -15.61 10.49 8.12
CA ASP A 128 -15.04 11.83 8.13
C ASP A 128 -15.93 12.86 7.41
N GLY A 129 -15.53 14.13 7.47
CA GLY A 129 -16.30 15.25 6.89
C GLY A 129 -16.36 15.26 5.35
N PHE A 130 -15.71 14.30 4.68
CA PHE A 130 -15.82 14.14 3.23
C PHE A 130 -17.11 13.43 2.78
N ALA A 131 -17.78 12.73 3.70
CA ALA A 131 -19.01 11.99 3.41
C ALA A 131 -18.88 11.02 2.21
N ALA A 132 -17.76 10.31 2.10
CA ALA A 132 -17.50 9.38 1.00
C ALA A 132 -18.50 8.20 0.96
N GLY A 133 -19.23 7.98 2.08
CA GLY A 133 -20.24 6.94 2.20
C GLY A 133 -19.68 5.54 2.30
N THR A 134 -20.49 4.56 1.93
CA THR A 134 -20.20 3.15 2.11
C THR A 134 -19.76 2.48 0.82
N PHE A 135 -18.73 1.66 0.88
CA PHE A 135 -18.18 0.86 -0.22
C PHE A 135 -18.33 -0.62 0.04
N LYS A 136 -18.64 -1.41 -1.00
CA LYS A 136 -18.56 -2.86 -0.94
C LYS A 136 -17.10 -3.31 -1.04
N LEU A 137 -16.70 -4.22 -0.15
CA LEU A 137 -15.40 -4.87 -0.17
C LEU A 137 -15.42 -6.08 -1.10
N VAL A 138 -14.50 -6.14 -2.05
CA VAL A 138 -14.36 -7.26 -2.99
C VAL A 138 -12.97 -7.85 -2.84
N GLY A 139 -12.89 -9.09 -2.39
CA GLY A 139 -11.66 -9.84 -2.15
C GLY A 139 -11.97 -11.28 -1.78
N SER A 140 -10.96 -12.13 -1.79
CA SER A 140 -11.08 -13.57 -1.53
C SER A 140 -10.88 -13.95 -0.06
N ARG A 141 -10.28 -13.06 0.76
CA ARG A 141 -10.05 -13.34 2.18
C ARG A 141 -11.27 -12.99 2.99
N ASP A 142 -11.58 -13.81 3.99
CA ASP A 142 -12.69 -13.55 4.90
C ASP A 142 -12.24 -12.65 6.06
N LEU A 143 -13.06 -11.64 6.38
CA LEU A 143 -12.86 -10.74 7.51
C LEU A 143 -13.57 -11.22 8.78
N HIS A 144 -14.41 -12.24 8.70
CA HIS A 144 -15.18 -12.71 9.84
C HIS A 144 -14.32 -13.25 10.98
N PHE A 145 -13.13 -13.75 10.65
CA PHE A 145 -12.16 -14.26 11.62
C PHE A 145 -11.50 -13.18 12.50
N TYR A 146 -11.67 -11.91 12.18
CA TYR A 146 -10.96 -10.81 12.86
C TYR A 146 -11.95 -9.87 13.53
N ALA A 147 -11.70 -9.53 14.79
CA ALA A 147 -12.47 -8.52 15.48
C ALA A 147 -12.14 -7.10 14.95
N PRO A 148 -13.09 -6.15 14.97
CA PRO A 148 -12.84 -4.79 14.49
C PRO A 148 -11.71 -4.06 15.24
N ASP A 149 -11.53 -4.33 16.52
CA ASP A 149 -10.48 -3.78 17.39
C ASP A 149 -9.07 -4.33 17.07
N GLU A 150 -8.99 -5.48 16.41
CA GLU A 150 -7.72 -6.02 15.89
C GLU A 150 -7.23 -5.23 14.66
N ILE A 151 -8.10 -4.47 13.99
CA ILE A 151 -7.74 -3.64 12.84
C ILE A 151 -7.11 -2.34 13.33
N LYS A 152 -5.79 -2.27 13.28
CA LYS A 152 -5.03 -1.13 13.80
C LYS A 152 -4.89 0.02 12.80
N ARG A 153 -4.92 -0.27 11.50
CA ARG A 153 -4.81 0.75 10.43
C ARG A 153 -5.64 0.36 9.21
N VAL A 154 -6.24 1.36 8.61
CA VAL A 154 -6.99 1.25 7.34
C VAL A 154 -6.38 2.20 6.33
N ARG A 155 -5.80 1.66 5.28
CA ARG A 155 -5.18 2.46 4.21
C ARG A 155 -5.98 2.34 2.93
N VAL A 156 -6.45 3.46 2.39
CA VAL A 156 -7.02 3.51 1.05
C VAL A 156 -5.90 3.81 0.05
N ALA A 157 -5.78 2.99 -0.97
CA ALA A 157 -4.76 3.12 -2.00
C ALA A 157 -5.38 3.15 -3.40
N LYS A 158 -4.97 4.14 -4.21
CA LYS A 158 -5.32 4.25 -5.62
C LYS A 158 -4.35 3.43 -6.46
N LYS A 159 -4.86 2.42 -7.17
CA LYS A 159 -4.13 1.65 -8.18
C LYS A 159 -4.61 2.00 -9.59
N ALA A 160 -3.97 1.45 -10.61
CA ALA A 160 -4.31 1.75 -11.99
C ALA A 160 -5.71 1.27 -12.41
N ASP A 161 -6.27 0.28 -11.71
CA ASP A 161 -7.57 -0.33 -12.00
C ASP A 161 -8.66 -0.02 -10.95
N GLY A 162 -8.40 0.93 -10.07
CA GLY A 162 -9.37 1.39 -9.06
C GLY A 162 -8.79 1.62 -7.68
N TYR A 163 -9.66 1.63 -6.69
CA TYR A 163 -9.31 1.90 -5.30
C TYR A 163 -9.35 0.61 -4.48
N TYR A 164 -8.41 0.51 -3.57
CA TYR A 164 -8.24 -0.64 -2.69
C TYR A 164 -8.14 -0.17 -1.26
N VAL A 165 -8.68 -0.95 -0.35
CA VAL A 165 -8.43 -0.78 1.07
C VAL A 165 -7.50 -1.89 1.54
N GLN A 166 -6.52 -1.51 2.34
CA GLN A 166 -5.60 -2.38 3.03
C GLN A 166 -5.89 -2.26 4.53
N LEU A 167 -6.33 -3.36 5.12
CA LEU A 167 -6.61 -3.48 6.54
C LEU A 167 -5.40 -4.12 7.21
N CYS A 168 -4.74 -3.38 8.11
CA CYS A 168 -3.64 -3.90 8.90
C CYS A 168 -4.21 -4.48 10.19
N VAL A 169 -4.23 -5.79 10.28
CA VAL A 169 -4.81 -6.54 11.40
C VAL A 169 -3.70 -7.10 12.28
N ASN A 170 -3.84 -6.96 13.59
CA ASN A 170 -2.95 -7.58 14.56
C ASN A 170 -3.50 -8.95 14.93
N VAL A 171 -2.82 -9.99 14.52
CA VAL A 171 -3.26 -11.38 14.70
C VAL A 171 -2.36 -12.08 15.71
N LYS A 172 -2.96 -12.67 16.71
CA LYS A 172 -2.32 -13.71 17.54
C LYS A 172 -2.53 -15.03 16.80
N ARG A 173 -1.53 -15.50 16.08
CA ARG A 173 -1.62 -16.73 15.32
C ARG A 173 -0.74 -17.79 15.99
N THR A 174 -1.36 -18.77 16.56
CA THR A 174 -0.77 -20.06 16.89
C THR A 174 -1.28 -21.03 15.83
N GLU A 175 -0.41 -21.47 14.94
CA GLU A 175 -0.72 -22.58 14.04
C GLU A 175 -0.08 -23.82 14.62
N GLU A 176 -0.88 -24.76 15.02
CA GLU A 176 -0.44 -26.14 15.26
C GLU A 176 -0.39 -26.81 13.90
N ILE A 177 0.79 -26.81 13.30
CA ILE A 177 1.08 -27.58 12.09
C ILE A 177 1.66 -28.89 12.59
N SER A 178 1.00 -30.01 12.27
CA SER A 178 1.59 -31.33 12.50
C SER A 178 2.88 -31.46 11.70
N PRO A 179 4.02 -31.74 12.34
CA PRO A 179 5.29 -31.78 11.66
C PRO A 179 5.29 -32.87 10.56
N ALA A 180 5.71 -32.53 9.36
CA ALA A 180 5.87 -33.48 8.26
C ALA A 180 7.20 -34.28 8.36
N GLY A 181 8.08 -33.89 9.28
CA GLY A 181 9.39 -34.50 9.49
C GLY A 181 10.38 -34.24 8.34
N LYS A 182 10.10 -33.31 7.45
CA LYS A 182 10.88 -33.06 6.24
C LYS A 182 11.56 -31.70 6.25
N ALA A 183 12.85 -31.69 5.93
CA ALA A 183 13.61 -30.48 5.62
C ALA A 183 13.86 -30.40 4.12
N ILE A 184 13.84 -29.19 3.55
CA ILE A 184 14.09 -28.94 2.15
C ILE A 184 14.96 -27.69 1.96
N GLY A 185 16.00 -27.81 1.13
CA GLY A 185 16.76 -26.68 0.61
C GLY A 185 16.10 -26.16 -0.67
N ILE A 186 16.04 -24.85 -0.85
CA ILE A 186 15.51 -24.24 -2.08
C ILE A 186 16.46 -23.18 -2.61
N ASP A 187 16.66 -23.17 -3.94
CA ASP A 187 17.30 -22.08 -4.67
C ASP A 187 16.30 -21.40 -5.63
N VAL A 188 16.33 -20.07 -5.67
CA VAL A 188 15.45 -19.26 -6.54
C VAL A 188 16.28 -18.61 -7.63
N GLY A 189 16.08 -19.07 -8.87
CA GLY A 189 16.88 -18.68 -10.01
C GLY A 189 16.13 -17.98 -11.15
N LEU A 190 16.88 -17.65 -12.20
CA LEU A 190 16.35 -17.04 -13.43
C LEU A 190 15.90 -18.06 -14.46
N ASN A 191 16.60 -19.18 -14.57
CA ASN A 191 16.26 -20.26 -15.52
C ASN A 191 15.08 -21.04 -15.01
N HIS A 192 15.20 -21.60 -13.83
CA HIS A 192 14.11 -22.17 -13.05
C HIS A 192 13.67 -21.17 -12.01
N PHE A 193 12.37 -21.11 -11.71
CA PHE A 193 11.86 -20.23 -10.64
C PHE A 193 12.31 -20.73 -9.27
N LEU A 194 12.33 -22.04 -9.11
CA LEU A 194 12.75 -22.72 -7.89
C LEU A 194 13.39 -24.05 -8.28
N THR A 195 14.45 -24.40 -7.61
CA THR A 195 15.07 -25.76 -7.60
C THR A 195 15.16 -26.19 -6.15
N ASP A 196 14.79 -27.42 -5.84
CA ASP A 196 14.87 -27.95 -4.49
C ASP A 196 16.08 -28.87 -4.30
N SER A 197 16.35 -29.24 -3.05
CA SER A 197 17.46 -30.16 -2.69
C SER A 197 17.28 -31.59 -3.21
N ASN A 198 16.09 -31.97 -3.66
CA ASN A 198 15.80 -33.25 -4.25
C ASN A 198 16.07 -33.29 -5.77
N GLY A 199 16.41 -32.15 -6.36
CA GLY A 199 16.62 -31.99 -7.80
C GLY A 199 15.37 -31.61 -8.57
N ASP A 200 14.23 -31.46 -7.91
CA ASP A 200 12.99 -31.02 -8.56
C ASP A 200 13.06 -29.53 -8.95
N THR A 201 12.59 -29.23 -10.15
CA THR A 201 12.65 -27.87 -10.70
C THR A 201 11.27 -27.33 -11.07
N VAL A 202 11.01 -26.07 -10.72
CA VAL A 202 9.82 -25.36 -11.15
C VAL A 202 10.19 -24.37 -12.26
N PRO A 203 9.62 -24.47 -13.46
CA PRO A 203 9.96 -23.59 -14.59
C PRO A 203 9.56 -22.15 -14.30
N ASN A 204 10.40 -21.19 -14.74
CA ASN A 204 10.09 -19.78 -14.62
C ASN A 204 9.06 -19.34 -15.68
N PRO A 205 7.87 -18.86 -15.29
CA PRO A 205 6.81 -18.50 -16.23
C PRO A 205 7.11 -17.24 -17.05
N ARG A 206 8.16 -16.49 -16.72
CA ARG A 206 8.69 -15.31 -17.44
C ARG A 206 7.61 -14.28 -17.82
N TYR A 207 6.64 -14.00 -16.92
CA TYR A 207 5.51 -13.09 -17.18
C TYR A 207 5.93 -11.69 -17.65
N LEU A 208 7.06 -11.16 -17.14
CA LEU A 208 7.56 -9.85 -17.56
C LEU A 208 8.05 -9.91 -19.01
N CYS A 209 8.89 -10.85 -19.37
CA CYS A 209 9.43 -11.02 -20.72
C CYS A 209 8.30 -11.21 -21.74
N LYS A 210 7.31 -12.07 -21.46
CA LYS A 210 6.12 -12.26 -22.30
C LYS A 210 5.29 -10.97 -22.49
N SER A 211 5.39 -10.03 -21.57
CA SER A 211 4.64 -8.77 -21.59
C SER A 211 5.47 -7.59 -22.09
N GLU A 212 6.77 -7.71 -22.24
CA GLU A 212 7.71 -6.63 -22.49
C GLU A 212 7.43 -5.85 -23.76
N LYS A 213 7.25 -6.52 -24.90
CA LYS A 213 6.88 -5.89 -26.18
C LYS A 213 5.62 -5.02 -26.06
N ALA A 214 4.59 -5.52 -25.32
CA ALA A 214 3.37 -4.77 -25.09
C ALA A 214 3.57 -3.58 -24.13
N LEU A 215 4.40 -3.72 -23.10
CA LEU A 215 4.75 -2.63 -22.19
C LEU A 215 5.53 -1.53 -22.91
N CYS A 216 6.54 -1.88 -23.71
CA CYS A 216 7.31 -0.93 -24.54
C CYS A 216 6.39 -0.16 -25.52
N ARG A 217 5.46 -0.86 -26.18
CA ARG A 217 4.47 -0.21 -27.07
C ARG A 217 3.60 0.80 -26.33
N LEU A 218 3.09 0.43 -25.14
CA LEU A 218 2.30 1.33 -24.31
C LEU A 218 3.12 2.50 -23.77
N GLN A 219 4.37 2.28 -23.40
CA GLN A 219 5.28 3.34 -22.96
C GLN A 219 5.55 4.36 -24.09
N ARG A 220 5.82 3.90 -25.31
CA ARG A 220 5.98 4.78 -26.50
C ARG A 220 4.70 5.60 -26.75
N LYS A 221 3.51 5.01 -26.58
CA LYS A 221 2.23 5.75 -26.68
C LYS A 221 2.11 6.86 -25.64
N VAL A 222 2.57 6.64 -24.40
CA VAL A 222 2.58 7.68 -23.35
C VAL A 222 3.55 8.80 -23.72
N SER A 223 4.77 8.47 -24.20
CA SER A 223 5.81 9.45 -24.53
C SER A 223 5.38 10.38 -25.66
N LYS A 224 4.68 9.86 -26.67
CA LYS A 224 4.18 10.64 -27.83
C LYS A 224 3.04 11.62 -27.51
N LYS A 225 2.47 11.57 -26.29
CA LYS A 225 1.32 12.43 -25.93
C LYS A 225 1.73 13.65 -25.13
N LYS A 226 1.08 14.80 -25.40
CA LYS A 226 1.30 16.08 -24.71
C LYS A 226 1.15 15.92 -23.19
N LYS A 227 2.13 16.41 -22.43
CA LYS A 227 2.10 16.41 -20.95
C LYS A 227 0.87 17.16 -20.46
N GLY A 228 0.17 16.59 -19.44
CA GLY A 228 -1.03 17.18 -18.87
C GLY A 228 -2.34 16.86 -19.60
N SER A 229 -2.29 16.36 -20.87
CA SER A 229 -3.51 16.08 -21.63
C SER A 229 -4.30 14.87 -21.08
N SER A 230 -5.62 14.89 -21.27
CA SER A 230 -6.51 13.78 -20.92
C SER A 230 -6.12 12.49 -21.65
N ASN A 231 -5.74 12.60 -22.92
CA ASN A 231 -5.25 11.47 -23.71
C ASN A 231 -3.96 10.85 -23.16
N ARG A 232 -3.05 11.66 -22.59
CA ARG A 232 -1.86 11.15 -21.91
C ARG A 232 -2.24 10.43 -20.61
N ASN A 233 -3.15 10.98 -19.82
CA ASN A 233 -3.63 10.35 -18.58
C ASN A 233 -4.29 9.00 -18.87
N SER A 234 -5.08 8.90 -19.93
CA SER A 234 -5.66 7.64 -20.40
C SER A 234 -4.59 6.62 -20.81
N ALA A 235 -3.56 7.05 -21.53
CA ALA A 235 -2.44 6.19 -21.93
C ALA A 235 -1.63 5.70 -20.70
N ILE A 236 -1.36 6.59 -19.72
CA ILE A 236 -0.70 6.25 -18.44
C ILE A 236 -1.52 5.19 -17.70
N ASN A 237 -2.84 5.35 -17.67
CA ASN A 237 -3.72 4.38 -17.00
C ASN A 237 -3.67 2.99 -17.67
N LYS A 238 -3.68 2.93 -19.02
CA LYS A 238 -3.53 1.68 -19.77
C LYS A 238 -2.19 1.00 -19.49
N LEU A 239 -1.09 1.76 -19.51
CA LEU A 239 0.23 1.27 -19.14
C LEU A 239 0.27 0.75 -17.69
N GLY A 240 -0.26 1.52 -16.75
CA GLY A 240 -0.34 1.14 -15.35
C GLY A 240 -1.14 -0.15 -15.11
N ARG A 241 -2.25 -0.36 -15.82
CA ARG A 241 -3.03 -1.61 -15.77
C ARG A 241 -2.22 -2.80 -16.26
N LYS A 242 -1.43 -2.63 -17.33
CA LYS A 242 -0.58 -3.72 -17.85
C LYS A 242 0.51 -4.10 -16.86
N HIS A 243 1.20 -3.12 -16.25
CA HIS A 243 2.17 -3.37 -15.16
C HIS A 243 1.52 -4.07 -13.96
N LEU A 244 0.32 -3.62 -13.56
CA LEU A 244 -0.41 -4.20 -12.45
C LEU A 244 -0.79 -5.68 -12.72
N LYS A 245 -1.18 -6.01 -13.98
CA LYS A 245 -1.45 -7.39 -14.38
C LYS A 245 -0.21 -8.28 -14.21
N VAL A 246 0.94 -7.84 -14.73
CA VAL A 246 2.20 -8.59 -14.61
C VAL A 246 2.60 -8.77 -13.15
N SER A 247 2.50 -7.70 -12.35
CA SER A 247 2.81 -7.76 -10.91
C SER A 247 1.92 -8.77 -10.17
N ARG A 248 0.62 -8.81 -10.49
CA ARG A 248 -0.31 -9.78 -9.87
C ARG A 248 -0.01 -11.22 -10.28
N GLN A 249 0.25 -11.46 -11.56
CA GLN A 249 0.63 -12.78 -12.05
C GLN A 249 1.87 -13.32 -11.34
N ARG A 250 2.91 -12.47 -11.21
CA ARG A 250 4.14 -12.83 -10.49
C ARG A 250 3.88 -13.13 -9.01
N LYS A 251 3.08 -12.29 -8.35
CA LYS A 251 2.75 -12.46 -6.94
C LYS A 251 1.91 -13.72 -6.70
N ASP A 252 0.91 -13.98 -7.53
CA ASP A 252 0.05 -15.16 -7.42
C ASP A 252 0.86 -16.45 -7.59
N PHE A 253 1.71 -16.48 -8.62
CA PHE A 253 2.60 -17.62 -8.86
C PHE A 253 3.55 -17.86 -7.67
N ALA A 254 4.23 -16.82 -7.18
CA ALA A 254 5.14 -16.93 -6.04
C ALA A 254 4.43 -17.41 -4.76
N ILE A 255 3.22 -16.92 -4.49
CA ILE A 255 2.43 -17.37 -3.33
C ILE A 255 2.04 -18.85 -3.47
N LYS A 256 1.63 -19.28 -4.66
CA LYS A 256 1.26 -20.68 -4.91
C LYS A 256 2.46 -21.62 -4.69
N MET A 257 3.62 -21.25 -5.23
CA MET A 257 4.83 -22.05 -5.03
C MET A 257 5.27 -22.09 -3.56
N ALA A 258 5.25 -20.94 -2.89
CA ALA A 258 5.55 -20.88 -1.45
C ALA A 258 4.59 -21.75 -0.63
N LEU A 259 3.29 -21.77 -0.96
CA LEU A 259 2.32 -22.63 -0.29
C LEU A 259 2.60 -24.13 -0.54
N CYS A 260 3.03 -24.51 -1.74
CA CYS A 260 3.42 -25.89 -2.02
C CYS A 260 4.61 -26.30 -1.14
N VAL A 261 5.66 -25.48 -1.10
CA VAL A 261 6.86 -25.75 -0.31
C VAL A 261 6.55 -25.86 1.19
N VAL A 262 5.81 -24.88 1.74
CA VAL A 262 5.47 -24.85 3.18
C VAL A 262 4.54 -25.99 3.60
N LYS A 263 3.72 -26.50 2.68
CA LYS A 263 2.88 -27.67 2.96
C LYS A 263 3.62 -29.00 2.92
N SER A 264 4.73 -29.07 2.20
CA SER A 264 5.50 -30.30 2.01
C SER A 264 6.67 -30.43 2.98
N SER A 265 7.04 -29.38 3.73
CA SER A 265 8.26 -29.36 4.52
C SER A 265 8.14 -28.45 5.74
N ASP A 266 8.65 -28.90 6.88
CA ASP A 266 8.63 -28.15 8.16
C ASP A 266 9.79 -27.16 8.25
N PHE A 267 10.90 -27.51 7.67
CA PHE A 267 12.10 -26.67 7.63
C PHE A 267 12.51 -26.36 6.20
N VAL A 268 12.61 -25.06 5.89
CA VAL A 268 12.97 -24.56 4.55
C VAL A 268 14.22 -23.70 4.68
N GLN A 269 15.32 -24.12 4.07
CA GLN A 269 16.57 -23.38 3.98
C GLN A 269 16.75 -22.80 2.56
N LYS A 270 17.25 -21.56 2.50
CA LYS A 270 17.59 -20.86 1.26
C LYS A 270 19.10 -20.74 1.12
#